data_567c4f87544df91b481f18cde120e213
#
_entry.id   567c4f87544df91b481f18cde120e213
#
_cell.length_a   1.000
_cell.length_b   1.000
_cell.length_c   1.000
_cell.angle_alpha   90.00
_cell.angle_beta   90.00
_cell.angle_gamma   90.00
#
_symmetry.space_group_name_H-M   'P 1'
#
loop_
_entity.id
_entity.type
_entity.pdbx_description
1 polymer ?
#
loop_
_entity_poly.entity_id
_entity_poly.type
_entity_poly.pdbx_seq_one_letter_code
_entity_poly.pdbx_strand_id
1 'polypeptide(L)'
;MSVDSAVEALDAATTPYAPPVTVVVPTHDRPTLMAEAVRSVLLQEYAGPVEVVVVFDACEPVLPDVALLPGQSLRAVVNDRVRGLAGARNTGILAASHPFVAFLDDDDTWLPGKLAAQMPLFRDHPDARLVATAMQVDDGERLTDRLVPADVVSHAELVRERFGGLHSSSFVFRRDALVDEIGMIDEDLPRGYAEDTDVLLAASRLAPVRLVNEPLVRVRWQGQSYFFGRWADYAAALTYLLHKHPQFADDDAAHARMLSQIAFGEVSSGQRRAGRRHARQALALRPTTLRAWLALAVGLRLLTPGAVVTVARRFGKGI
;
A
#
# COMPACT_ATOMS: atom_id res chain seq x y z
N MET A 1 13.73 -19.60 -43.66
CA MET A 1 13.95 -18.51 -42.68
C MET A 1 15.25 -17.85 -43.04
N SER A 2 15.27 -16.58 -43.33
CA SER A 2 16.53 -15.84 -43.63
C SER A 2 17.31 -15.62 -42.33
N VAL A 3 18.63 -15.49 -42.46
CA VAL A 3 19.53 -15.21 -41.32
C VAL A 3 19.09 -13.92 -40.62
N ASP A 4 18.56 -12.93 -41.35
CA ASP A 4 18.04 -11.66 -40.83
C ASP A 4 16.82 -11.87 -39.92
N SER A 5 15.90 -12.77 -40.30
CA SER A 5 14.72 -13.05 -39.44
C SER A 5 15.09 -13.83 -38.16
N ALA A 6 16.20 -14.56 -38.16
CA ALA A 6 16.70 -15.25 -36.98
C ALA A 6 17.48 -14.28 -36.06
N VAL A 7 18.18 -13.31 -36.60
CA VAL A 7 18.88 -12.25 -35.83
C VAL A 7 17.86 -11.29 -35.22
N GLU A 8 16.82 -10.86 -35.96
CA GLU A 8 15.73 -10.05 -35.40
C GLU A 8 14.95 -10.79 -34.29
N ALA A 9 14.74 -12.11 -34.42
CA ALA A 9 14.10 -12.91 -33.38
C ALA A 9 15.00 -13.12 -32.16
N LEU A 10 16.34 -13.19 -32.33
CA LEU A 10 17.28 -13.23 -31.21
C LEU A 10 17.36 -11.89 -30.47
N ASP A 11 17.37 -10.75 -31.20
CA ASP A 11 17.40 -9.41 -30.61
C ASP A 11 16.09 -9.09 -29.88
N ALA A 12 14.95 -9.52 -30.39
CA ALA A 12 13.66 -9.40 -29.70
C ALA A 12 13.58 -10.23 -28.41
N ALA A 13 14.31 -11.36 -28.36
CA ALA A 13 14.37 -12.22 -27.17
C ALA A 13 15.34 -11.69 -26.09
N THR A 14 16.24 -10.75 -26.42
CA THR A 14 17.25 -10.22 -25.51
C THR A 14 16.93 -8.83 -24.96
N THR A 15 15.97 -8.11 -25.57
CA THR A 15 15.57 -6.78 -25.06
C THR A 15 14.69 -6.92 -23.83
N PRO A 16 15.08 -6.34 -22.66
CA PRO A 16 14.26 -6.38 -21.47
C PRO A 16 12.90 -5.75 -21.73
N TYR A 17 11.82 -6.38 -21.21
CA TYR A 17 10.49 -5.77 -21.24
C TYR A 17 10.45 -4.58 -20.29
N ALA A 18 10.50 -3.39 -20.83
CA ALA A 18 10.62 -2.14 -20.09
C ALA A 18 9.67 -1.06 -20.60
N PRO A 19 8.34 -1.25 -20.44
CA PRO A 19 7.35 -0.27 -20.87
C PRO A 19 7.40 1.00 -20.01
N PRO A 20 6.90 2.15 -20.54
CA PRO A 20 6.88 3.41 -19.80
C PRO A 20 6.06 3.33 -18.51
N VAL A 21 6.59 3.93 -17.43
CA VAL A 21 5.97 3.94 -16.08
C VAL A 21 5.90 5.37 -15.54
N THR A 22 4.73 5.77 -15.00
CA THR A 22 4.58 6.99 -14.20
C THR A 22 4.61 6.63 -12.72
N VAL A 23 5.46 7.29 -11.95
CA VAL A 23 5.54 7.15 -10.49
C VAL A 23 4.89 8.35 -9.84
N VAL A 24 3.85 8.12 -9.06
CA VAL A 24 3.13 9.15 -8.30
C VAL A 24 3.71 9.24 -6.90
N VAL A 25 4.21 10.44 -6.56
CA VAL A 25 4.79 10.74 -5.23
C VAL A 25 3.94 11.83 -4.58
N PRO A 26 2.95 11.48 -3.74
CA PRO A 26 2.22 12.47 -2.97
C PRO A 26 3.10 13.04 -1.86
N THR A 27 3.04 14.37 -1.62
CA THR A 27 3.83 15.03 -0.57
C THR A 27 3.07 16.18 0.09
N HIS A 28 3.39 16.42 1.37
CA HIS A 28 2.90 17.54 2.16
C HIS A 28 3.98 18.03 3.13
N ASP A 29 4.60 19.18 2.82
CA ASP A 29 5.61 19.88 3.65
C ASP A 29 6.82 19.02 4.09
N ARG A 30 7.28 18.09 3.23
CA ARG A 30 8.42 17.20 3.50
C ARG A 30 9.48 17.25 2.38
N PRO A 31 10.05 18.41 2.04
CA PRO A 31 10.89 18.55 0.84
C PRO A 31 12.13 17.65 0.84
N THR A 32 12.75 17.40 2.00
CA THR A 32 13.96 16.56 2.10
C THR A 32 13.63 15.08 1.84
N LEU A 33 12.58 14.56 2.46
CA LEU A 33 12.16 13.17 2.29
C LEU A 33 11.67 12.94 0.85
N MET A 34 10.82 13.83 0.35
CA MET A 34 10.35 13.79 -1.03
C MET A 34 11.52 13.78 -2.03
N ALA A 35 12.57 14.57 -1.79
CA ALA A 35 13.77 14.56 -2.63
C ALA A 35 14.52 13.22 -2.58
N GLU A 36 14.59 12.55 -1.42
CA GLU A 36 15.15 11.20 -1.29
C GLU A 36 14.31 10.18 -2.07
N ALA A 37 12.99 10.23 -1.93
CA ALA A 37 12.06 9.37 -2.66
C ALA A 37 12.22 9.54 -4.18
N VAL A 38 12.16 10.78 -4.68
CA VAL A 38 12.34 11.09 -6.11
C VAL A 38 13.68 10.57 -6.65
N ARG A 39 14.78 10.81 -5.91
CA ARG A 39 16.11 10.30 -6.32
C ARG A 39 16.13 8.77 -6.40
N SER A 40 15.48 8.07 -5.49
CA SER A 40 15.44 6.61 -5.50
C SER A 40 14.72 6.04 -6.73
N VAL A 41 13.76 6.77 -7.27
CA VAL A 41 13.08 6.43 -8.54
C VAL A 41 14.01 6.72 -9.72
N LEU A 42 14.63 7.89 -9.77
CA LEU A 42 15.49 8.28 -10.89
C LEU A 42 16.78 7.44 -10.98
N LEU A 43 17.17 6.78 -9.88
CA LEU A 43 18.32 5.86 -9.82
C LEU A 43 17.95 4.41 -10.14
N GLN A 44 16.71 4.13 -10.58
CA GLN A 44 16.34 2.77 -10.95
C GLN A 44 17.11 2.27 -12.16
N GLU A 45 17.62 1.06 -12.07
CA GLU A 45 18.21 0.31 -13.19
C GLU A 45 17.09 -0.21 -14.10
N TYR A 46 16.53 0.69 -14.92
CA TYR A 46 15.38 0.40 -15.76
C TYR A 46 15.55 1.03 -17.15
N ALA A 47 15.40 0.21 -18.19
CA ALA A 47 15.65 0.64 -19.58
C ALA A 47 14.49 1.45 -20.18
N GLY A 48 13.30 1.37 -19.59
CA GLY A 48 12.10 2.07 -20.09
C GLY A 48 12.01 3.51 -19.60
N PRO A 49 11.16 4.32 -20.25
CA PRO A 49 10.87 5.68 -19.78
C PRO A 49 10.24 5.70 -18.38
N VAL A 50 10.66 6.64 -17.53
CA VAL A 50 10.14 6.87 -16.18
C VAL A 50 9.74 8.33 -16.02
N GLU A 51 8.47 8.57 -15.79
CA GLU A 51 7.92 9.86 -15.39
C GLU A 51 7.72 9.88 -13.87
N VAL A 52 8.21 10.90 -13.17
CA VAL A 52 7.89 11.15 -11.77
C VAL A 52 6.93 12.33 -11.68
N VAL A 53 5.76 12.09 -11.11
CA VAL A 53 4.73 13.10 -10.83
C VAL A 53 4.68 13.32 -9.34
N VAL A 54 5.28 14.43 -8.87
CA VAL A 54 5.17 14.84 -7.46
C VAL A 54 3.88 15.62 -7.28
N VAL A 55 2.99 15.12 -6.41
CA VAL A 55 1.70 15.75 -6.15
C VAL A 55 1.75 16.47 -4.81
N PHE A 56 1.66 17.79 -4.86
CA PHE A 56 1.72 18.67 -3.69
C PHE A 56 0.31 18.84 -3.09
N ASP A 57 0.10 18.30 -1.88
CA ASP A 57 -1.19 18.38 -1.19
C ASP A 57 -1.19 19.54 -0.18
N ALA A 58 -1.87 20.63 -0.53
CA ALA A 58 -2.01 21.84 0.30
C ALA A 58 -0.66 22.42 0.78
N CYS A 59 0.36 22.35 -0.06
CA CYS A 59 1.65 23.00 0.15
C CYS A 59 2.20 23.56 -1.18
N GLU A 60 3.22 24.42 -1.09
CA GLU A 60 3.82 25.05 -2.27
C GLU A 60 4.62 24.04 -3.09
N PRO A 61 4.46 23.99 -4.43
CA PRO A 61 5.16 23.06 -5.28
C PRO A 61 6.61 23.47 -5.51
N VAL A 62 7.54 22.79 -4.84
CA VAL A 62 8.97 22.99 -5.02
C VAL A 62 9.63 21.64 -5.30
N LEU A 63 10.04 21.42 -6.56
CA LEU A 63 10.73 20.19 -6.96
C LEU A 63 12.20 20.20 -6.51
N PRO A 64 12.80 19.02 -6.24
CA PRO A 64 14.20 18.91 -5.95
C PRO A 64 15.03 19.18 -7.20
N ASP A 65 16.21 19.77 -7.01
CA ASP A 65 17.22 19.87 -8.06
C ASP A 65 17.90 18.51 -8.25
N VAL A 66 17.62 17.88 -9.39
CA VAL A 66 18.10 16.54 -9.76
C VAL A 66 18.44 16.48 -11.24
N ALA A 67 19.52 15.76 -11.57
CA ALA A 67 19.84 15.47 -12.96
C ALA A 67 18.91 14.38 -13.51
N LEU A 68 18.38 14.60 -14.72
CA LEU A 68 17.54 13.64 -15.44
C LEU A 68 18.35 12.97 -16.55
N LEU A 69 18.21 11.66 -16.66
CA LEU A 69 18.76 10.88 -17.78
C LEU A 69 17.78 10.87 -18.96
N PRO A 70 18.23 10.55 -20.19
CA PRO A 70 17.33 10.33 -21.32
C PRO A 70 16.21 9.32 -20.97
N GLY A 71 14.98 9.66 -21.29
CA GLY A 71 13.81 8.85 -20.94
C GLY A 71 13.23 9.12 -19.53
N GLN A 72 13.86 9.97 -18.74
CA GLN A 72 13.33 10.39 -17.45
C GLN A 72 12.69 11.78 -17.52
N SER A 73 11.61 11.95 -16.75
CA SER A 73 10.97 13.25 -16.54
C SER A 73 10.49 13.43 -15.12
N LEU A 74 10.46 14.68 -14.65
CA LEU A 74 10.01 15.06 -13.32
C LEU A 74 9.12 16.29 -13.43
N ARG A 75 7.92 16.24 -12.85
CA ARG A 75 7.04 17.39 -12.83
C ARG A 75 6.22 17.48 -11.55
N ALA A 76 5.83 18.71 -11.23
CA ALA A 76 4.94 19.02 -10.11
C ALA A 76 3.49 19.09 -10.57
N VAL A 77 2.59 18.60 -9.71
CA VAL A 77 1.13 18.79 -9.83
C VAL A 77 0.61 19.20 -8.46
N VAL A 78 -0.33 20.12 -8.41
CA VAL A 78 -1.02 20.49 -7.17
C VAL A 78 -2.26 19.62 -7.04
N ASN A 79 -2.49 19.08 -5.84
CA ASN A 79 -3.72 18.33 -5.57
C ASN A 79 -4.95 19.25 -5.69
N ASP A 80 -5.79 18.97 -6.68
CA ASP A 80 -7.05 19.68 -6.94
C ASP A 80 -8.31 18.90 -6.50
N ARG A 81 -8.10 17.75 -5.84
CA ARG A 81 -9.15 16.86 -5.31
C ARG A 81 -9.29 17.01 -3.78
N VAL A 82 -9.91 16.01 -3.16
CA VAL A 82 -10.03 15.97 -1.69
C VAL A 82 -8.63 16.01 -1.06
N ARG A 83 -8.45 16.92 -0.10
CA ARG A 83 -7.20 17.05 0.65
C ARG A 83 -6.86 15.75 1.38
N GLY A 84 -5.62 15.28 1.23
CA GLY A 84 -5.08 14.08 1.85
C GLY A 84 -4.53 13.09 0.83
N LEU A 85 -4.00 11.98 1.34
CA LEU A 85 -3.23 10.99 0.56
C LEU A 85 -4.03 10.41 -0.62
N ALA A 86 -5.32 10.07 -0.42
CA ALA A 86 -6.17 9.49 -1.46
C ALA A 86 -6.38 10.46 -2.63
N GLY A 87 -6.76 11.71 -2.34
CA GLY A 87 -6.95 12.74 -3.37
C GLY A 87 -5.66 13.08 -4.10
N ALA A 88 -4.54 13.17 -3.36
CA ALA A 88 -3.24 13.41 -3.97
C ALA A 88 -2.81 12.27 -4.91
N ARG A 89 -3.01 11.00 -4.50
CA ARG A 89 -2.75 9.87 -5.39
C ARG A 89 -3.66 9.90 -6.62
N ASN A 90 -4.94 10.19 -6.47
CA ASN A 90 -5.88 10.26 -7.59
C ASN A 90 -5.53 11.38 -8.56
N THR A 91 -5.13 12.55 -8.05
CA THR A 91 -4.60 13.64 -8.88
C THR A 91 -3.40 13.16 -9.71
N GLY A 92 -2.47 12.44 -9.08
CA GLY A 92 -1.31 11.87 -9.76
C GLY A 92 -1.66 10.77 -10.78
N ILE A 93 -2.61 9.89 -10.46
CA ILE A 93 -3.11 8.84 -11.37
C ILE A 93 -3.72 9.44 -12.64
N LEU A 94 -4.56 10.48 -12.47
CA LEU A 94 -5.20 11.15 -13.60
C LEU A 94 -4.18 11.95 -14.42
N ALA A 95 -3.18 12.53 -13.77
CA ALA A 95 -2.09 13.23 -14.43
C ALA A 95 -1.08 12.30 -15.12
N ALA A 96 -1.02 11.00 -14.80
CA ALA A 96 -0.05 10.06 -15.34
C ALA A 96 -0.14 9.95 -16.86
N SER A 97 1.03 10.02 -17.54
CA SER A 97 1.12 9.96 -19.01
C SER A 97 1.33 8.55 -19.54
N HIS A 98 1.71 7.60 -18.69
CA HIS A 98 2.14 6.26 -19.10
C HIS A 98 1.11 5.17 -18.78
N PRO A 99 1.19 4.00 -19.47
CA PRO A 99 0.24 2.90 -19.29
C PRO A 99 0.36 2.18 -17.93
N PHE A 100 1.44 2.39 -17.22
CA PHE A 100 1.65 1.86 -15.88
C PHE A 100 1.82 2.99 -14.88
N VAL A 101 1.18 2.84 -13.71
CA VAL A 101 1.26 3.78 -12.58
C VAL A 101 1.80 3.05 -11.37
N ALA A 102 2.83 3.60 -10.78
CA ALA A 102 3.40 3.14 -9.52
C ALA A 102 3.21 4.20 -8.43
N PHE A 103 3.15 3.76 -7.18
CA PHE A 103 3.11 4.65 -6.02
C PHE A 103 4.42 4.61 -5.25
N LEU A 104 4.79 5.76 -4.70
CA LEU A 104 5.86 5.89 -3.73
C LEU A 104 5.51 7.00 -2.74
N ASP A 105 5.42 6.68 -1.47
CA ASP A 105 5.19 7.68 -0.42
C ASP A 105 6.45 8.54 -0.23
N ASP A 106 6.29 9.81 0.13
CA ASP A 106 7.38 10.79 0.17
C ASP A 106 8.43 10.52 1.26
N ASP A 107 8.17 9.61 2.17
CA ASP A 107 9.08 9.16 3.23
C ASP A 107 9.67 7.76 3.01
N ASP A 108 9.34 7.11 1.88
CA ASP A 108 9.89 5.81 1.49
C ASP A 108 10.94 5.93 0.37
N THR A 109 11.65 4.85 0.11
CA THR A 109 12.60 4.77 -1.01
C THR A 109 12.54 3.42 -1.72
N TRP A 110 12.75 3.43 -3.04
CA TRP A 110 12.90 2.22 -3.82
C TRP A 110 14.34 1.72 -3.81
N LEU A 111 14.50 0.42 -3.73
CA LEU A 111 15.80 -0.23 -3.91
C LEU A 111 16.05 -0.47 -5.41
N PRO A 112 17.32 -0.57 -5.83
CA PRO A 112 17.68 -0.81 -7.23
C PRO A 112 16.98 -2.05 -7.81
N GLY A 113 16.64 -1.98 -9.11
CA GLY A 113 16.05 -3.11 -9.84
C GLY A 113 14.56 -3.35 -9.63
N LYS A 114 13.85 -2.54 -8.80
CA LYS A 114 12.41 -2.74 -8.53
C LYS A 114 11.57 -2.81 -9.80
N LEU A 115 11.67 -1.81 -10.67
CA LEU A 115 10.90 -1.80 -11.92
C LEU A 115 11.32 -2.93 -12.85
N ALA A 116 12.63 -3.20 -12.97
CA ALA A 116 13.13 -4.29 -13.80
C ALA A 116 12.61 -5.66 -13.37
N ALA A 117 12.39 -5.87 -12.06
CA ALA A 117 11.83 -7.12 -11.52
C ALA A 117 10.31 -7.22 -11.68
N GLN A 118 9.57 -6.11 -11.54
CA GLN A 118 8.10 -6.13 -11.58
C GLN A 118 7.52 -6.14 -13.00
N MET A 119 8.10 -5.38 -13.92
CA MET A 119 7.47 -5.18 -15.23
C MET A 119 7.37 -6.46 -16.07
N PRO A 120 8.32 -7.41 -16.06
CA PRO A 120 8.17 -8.69 -16.75
C PRO A 120 6.92 -9.47 -16.34
N LEU A 121 6.47 -9.36 -15.07
CA LEU A 121 5.27 -10.04 -14.59
C LEU A 121 4.00 -9.57 -15.32
N PHE A 122 3.93 -8.31 -15.77
CA PHE A 122 2.80 -7.83 -16.59
C PHE A 122 2.82 -8.38 -18.03
N ARG A 123 3.99 -8.70 -18.57
CA ARG A 123 4.12 -9.38 -19.87
C ARG A 123 3.70 -10.84 -19.72
N ASP A 124 4.21 -11.51 -18.69
CA ASP A 124 4.04 -12.95 -18.48
C ASP A 124 2.62 -13.28 -17.96
N HIS A 125 1.97 -12.29 -17.35
CA HIS A 125 0.60 -12.36 -16.84
C HIS A 125 -0.23 -11.16 -17.35
N PRO A 126 -0.76 -11.21 -18.58
CA PRO A 126 -1.52 -10.10 -19.16
C PRO A 126 -2.79 -9.74 -18.40
N ASP A 127 -3.33 -10.67 -17.62
CA ASP A 127 -4.47 -10.48 -16.71
C ASP A 127 -4.14 -9.72 -15.43
N ALA A 128 -2.84 -9.61 -15.06
CA ALA A 128 -2.44 -8.90 -13.85
C ALA A 128 -2.83 -7.42 -13.90
N ARG A 129 -3.54 -6.95 -12.88
CA ARG A 129 -3.92 -5.54 -12.68
C ARG A 129 -2.95 -4.81 -11.78
N LEU A 130 -2.33 -5.55 -10.88
CA LEU A 130 -1.41 -5.09 -9.86
C LEU A 130 -0.27 -6.08 -9.68
N VAL A 131 0.96 -5.56 -9.67
CA VAL A 131 2.16 -6.27 -9.25
C VAL A 131 2.77 -5.53 -8.07
N ALA A 132 3.08 -6.25 -6.99
CA ALA A 132 3.71 -5.72 -5.79
C ALA A 132 5.11 -6.31 -5.58
N THR A 133 5.85 -5.78 -4.60
CA THR A 133 7.07 -6.40 -4.06
C THR A 133 6.94 -6.58 -2.56
N ALA A 134 7.80 -7.39 -1.96
CA ALA A 134 8.05 -7.34 -0.54
C ALA A 134 8.70 -6.00 -0.15
N MET A 135 8.81 -5.73 1.16
CA MET A 135 9.39 -4.50 1.67
C MET A 135 10.45 -4.74 2.74
N GLN A 136 11.33 -3.77 2.92
CA GLN A 136 12.24 -3.65 4.05
C GLN A 136 11.76 -2.51 4.95
N VAL A 137 11.61 -2.77 6.23
CA VAL A 137 11.25 -1.76 7.24
C VAL A 137 12.52 -1.20 7.86
N ASP A 138 12.64 0.12 7.85
CA ASP A 138 13.68 0.88 8.53
C ASP A 138 13.07 1.56 9.77
N ASP A 139 13.38 1.05 10.97
CA ASP A 139 12.92 1.64 12.24
C ASP A 139 13.91 2.66 12.84
N GLY A 140 14.98 2.96 12.11
CA GLY A 140 16.06 3.87 12.52
C GLY A 140 17.22 3.19 13.25
N GLU A 141 17.02 1.98 13.76
CA GLU A 141 18.04 1.16 14.40
C GLU A 141 18.36 -0.09 13.57
N ARG A 142 17.37 -0.64 12.91
CA ARG A 142 17.46 -1.91 12.18
C ARG A 142 16.70 -1.87 10.88
N LEU A 143 17.21 -2.63 9.92
CA LEU A 143 16.52 -2.97 8.68
C LEU A 143 15.95 -4.39 8.83
N THR A 144 14.64 -4.52 8.60
CA THR A 144 13.95 -5.82 8.74
C THR A 144 13.16 -6.11 7.47
N ASP A 145 13.47 -7.20 6.80
CA ASP A 145 12.74 -7.64 5.63
C ASP A 145 11.37 -8.19 6.02
N ARG A 146 10.35 -7.78 5.29
CA ARG A 146 8.97 -8.23 5.39
C ARG A 146 8.59 -8.93 4.09
N LEU A 147 8.88 -10.22 4.02
CA LEU A 147 8.54 -11.05 2.88
C LEU A 147 7.06 -11.45 2.92
N VAL A 148 6.53 -11.78 1.74
CA VAL A 148 5.22 -12.40 1.59
C VAL A 148 5.47 -13.86 1.21
N PRO A 149 4.90 -14.84 1.91
CA PRO A 149 5.26 -16.26 1.69
C PRO A 149 4.57 -16.85 0.43
N ALA A 150 4.45 -16.04 -0.64
CA ALA A 150 3.83 -16.43 -1.90
C ALA A 150 4.23 -15.45 -3.03
N ASP A 151 4.31 -15.95 -4.26
CA ASP A 151 4.52 -15.15 -5.47
C ASP A 151 3.19 -14.65 -6.06
N VAL A 152 2.08 -15.18 -5.57
CA VAL A 152 0.72 -14.84 -5.98
C VAL A 152 -0.18 -14.82 -4.74
N VAL A 153 -0.97 -13.76 -4.59
CA VAL A 153 -1.93 -13.64 -3.49
C VAL A 153 -3.33 -13.45 -4.07
N SER A 154 -4.22 -14.37 -3.74
CA SER A 154 -5.61 -14.34 -4.15
C SER A 154 -6.44 -13.37 -3.32
N HIS A 155 -7.62 -12.97 -3.83
CA HIS A 155 -8.58 -12.17 -3.08
C HIS A 155 -9.00 -12.84 -1.76
N ALA A 156 -9.24 -14.15 -1.77
CA ALA A 156 -9.63 -14.88 -0.56
C ALA A 156 -8.55 -14.86 0.53
N GLU A 157 -7.27 -14.96 0.14
CA GLU A 157 -6.16 -14.83 1.09
C GLU A 157 -6.05 -13.42 1.67
N LEU A 158 -6.21 -12.37 0.85
CA LEU A 158 -6.19 -10.98 1.32
C LEU A 158 -7.36 -10.66 2.25
N VAL A 159 -8.54 -11.23 2.01
CA VAL A 159 -9.68 -11.13 2.92
C VAL A 159 -9.36 -11.82 4.24
N ARG A 160 -8.76 -13.01 4.20
CA ARG A 160 -8.46 -13.82 5.39
C ARG A 160 -7.32 -13.27 6.21
N GLU A 161 -6.26 -12.77 5.56
CA GLU A 161 -5.05 -12.32 6.23
C GLU A 161 -4.59 -10.94 5.73
N ARG A 162 -3.98 -10.14 6.62
CA ARG A 162 -3.22 -8.96 6.20
C ARG A 162 -1.76 -9.35 6.00
N PHE A 163 -1.29 -9.28 4.79
CA PHE A 163 0.11 -9.51 4.47
C PHE A 163 0.93 -8.26 4.83
N GLY A 164 1.65 -8.33 5.94
CA GLY A 164 2.44 -7.20 6.45
C GLY A 164 3.67 -6.85 5.60
N GLY A 165 3.93 -7.59 4.51
CA GLY A 165 4.95 -7.30 3.51
C GLY A 165 4.45 -6.50 2.31
N LEU A 166 3.12 -6.29 2.18
CA LEU A 166 2.51 -5.51 1.12
C LEU A 166 2.32 -4.06 1.57
N HIS A 167 2.90 -3.12 0.84
CA HIS A 167 2.82 -1.69 1.10
C HIS A 167 2.56 -0.93 -0.20
N SER A 168 1.81 0.16 -0.14
CA SER A 168 1.45 0.97 -1.31
C SER A 168 2.65 1.40 -2.15
N SER A 169 3.77 1.77 -1.52
CA SER A 169 5.02 2.14 -2.20
C SER A 169 5.64 1.01 -3.03
N SER A 170 5.16 -0.23 -2.87
CA SER A 170 5.57 -1.37 -3.70
C SER A 170 4.70 -1.58 -4.95
N PHE A 171 3.54 -0.96 -5.02
CA PHE A 171 2.51 -1.25 -6.04
C PHE A 171 2.84 -0.63 -7.39
N VAL A 172 2.65 -1.43 -8.44
CA VAL A 172 2.57 -0.98 -9.83
C VAL A 172 1.25 -1.49 -10.42
N PHE A 173 0.49 -0.62 -11.04
CA PHE A 173 -0.80 -0.93 -11.66
C PHE A 173 -0.75 -0.76 -13.18
N ARG A 174 -1.59 -1.49 -13.90
CA ARG A 174 -2.05 -1.00 -15.21
C ARG A 174 -2.92 0.22 -14.98
N ARG A 175 -2.62 1.33 -15.66
CA ARG A 175 -3.32 2.60 -15.44
C ARG A 175 -4.80 2.51 -15.84
N ASP A 176 -5.10 1.89 -16.96
CA ASP A 176 -6.47 1.65 -17.43
C ASP A 176 -7.26 0.84 -16.39
N ALA A 177 -6.71 -0.27 -15.91
CA ALA A 177 -7.35 -1.05 -14.87
C ALA A 177 -7.54 -0.25 -13.56
N LEU A 178 -6.57 0.57 -13.16
CA LEU A 178 -6.68 1.38 -11.95
C LEU A 178 -7.79 2.43 -12.06
N VAL A 179 -7.95 3.06 -13.23
CA VAL A 179 -8.95 4.11 -13.47
C VAL A 179 -10.34 3.52 -13.73
N ASP A 180 -10.44 2.54 -14.62
CA ASP A 180 -11.72 2.12 -15.19
C ASP A 180 -12.32 0.89 -14.50
N GLU A 181 -11.50 -0.01 -13.96
CA GLU A 181 -11.95 -1.27 -13.36
C GLU A 181 -11.91 -1.24 -11.83
N ILE A 182 -10.83 -0.70 -11.22
CA ILE A 182 -10.62 -0.64 -9.76
C ILE A 182 -11.34 0.55 -9.16
N GLY A 183 -11.39 1.69 -9.89
CA GLY A 183 -12.06 2.92 -9.46
C GLY A 183 -11.15 3.88 -8.69
N MET A 184 -9.83 3.76 -8.85
CA MET A 184 -8.79 4.57 -8.20
C MET A 184 -8.75 4.37 -6.67
N ILE A 185 -8.22 5.36 -5.94
CA ILE A 185 -8.14 5.33 -4.48
C ILE A 185 -9.42 5.95 -3.91
N ASP A 186 -10.02 5.29 -2.94
CA ASP A 186 -11.27 5.76 -2.34
C ASP A 186 -11.04 6.99 -1.44
N GLU A 187 -11.57 8.13 -1.88
CA GLU A 187 -11.46 9.41 -1.16
C GLU A 187 -12.44 9.54 0.01
N ASP A 188 -13.46 8.66 0.09
CA ASP A 188 -14.44 8.63 1.17
C ASP A 188 -13.96 7.84 2.39
N LEU A 189 -12.82 7.13 2.26
CA LEU A 189 -12.19 6.44 3.38
C LEU A 189 -11.86 7.41 4.53
N PRO A 190 -12.36 7.17 5.76
CA PRO A 190 -12.13 8.04 6.88
C PRO A 190 -10.63 8.33 7.09
N ARG A 191 -10.22 9.58 6.84
CA ARG A 191 -8.83 10.04 6.92
C ARG A 191 -7.83 9.30 6.03
N GLY A 192 -8.29 8.59 5.00
CA GLY A 192 -7.43 7.77 4.15
C GLY A 192 -6.81 6.59 4.87
N TYR A 193 -7.42 6.11 5.95
CA TYR A 193 -6.90 4.97 6.70
C TYR A 193 -7.13 3.67 5.93
N ALA A 194 -6.07 2.87 5.74
CA ALA A 194 -6.12 1.58 5.07
C ALA A 194 -6.54 1.65 3.57
N GLU A 195 -6.25 2.77 2.90
CA GLU A 195 -6.48 2.93 1.46
C GLU A 195 -5.66 1.95 0.63
N ASP A 196 -4.48 1.55 1.14
CA ASP A 196 -3.65 0.50 0.59
C ASP A 196 -4.36 -0.86 0.60
N THR A 197 -5.00 -1.18 1.71
CA THR A 197 -5.79 -2.41 1.87
C THR A 197 -7.04 -2.38 0.99
N ASP A 198 -7.72 -1.24 0.89
CA ASP A 198 -8.89 -1.06 0.06
C ASP A 198 -8.59 -1.29 -1.42
N VAL A 199 -7.60 -0.58 -1.97
CA VAL A 199 -7.22 -0.71 -3.39
C VAL A 199 -6.68 -2.11 -3.70
N LEU A 200 -5.97 -2.73 -2.77
CA LEU A 200 -5.46 -4.10 -2.89
C LEU A 200 -6.61 -5.12 -2.97
N LEU A 201 -7.62 -4.99 -2.12
CA LEU A 201 -8.83 -5.81 -2.16
C LEU A 201 -9.63 -5.57 -3.45
N ALA A 202 -9.75 -4.33 -3.89
CA ALA A 202 -10.46 -4.00 -5.14
C ALA A 202 -9.74 -4.60 -6.36
N ALA A 203 -8.42 -4.44 -6.46
CA ALA A 203 -7.61 -5.01 -7.54
C ALA A 203 -7.66 -6.54 -7.55
N SER A 204 -7.54 -7.17 -6.39
CA SER A 204 -7.51 -8.64 -6.27
C SER A 204 -8.82 -9.33 -6.63
N ARG A 205 -9.96 -8.61 -6.66
CA ARG A 205 -11.22 -9.15 -7.19
C ARG A 205 -11.20 -9.35 -8.69
N LEU A 206 -10.39 -8.59 -9.41
CA LEU A 206 -10.28 -8.66 -10.86
C LEU A 206 -9.27 -9.73 -11.28
N ALA A 207 -8.13 -9.80 -10.61
CA ALA A 207 -7.09 -10.79 -10.83
C ALA A 207 -6.24 -10.94 -9.57
N PRO A 208 -5.64 -12.11 -9.31
CA PRO A 208 -4.70 -12.29 -8.20
C PRO A 208 -3.54 -11.30 -8.28
N VAL A 209 -3.10 -10.81 -7.13
CA VAL A 209 -1.93 -9.92 -7.03
C VAL A 209 -0.67 -10.74 -7.26
N ARG A 210 0.15 -10.33 -8.22
CA ARG A 210 1.46 -10.91 -8.49
C ARG A 210 2.53 -10.24 -7.64
N LEU A 211 3.51 -11.00 -7.22
CA LEU A 211 4.56 -10.52 -6.32
C LEU A 211 5.96 -10.88 -6.81
N VAL A 212 6.85 -9.90 -6.71
CA VAL A 212 8.28 -10.16 -6.60
C VAL A 212 8.59 -10.26 -5.11
N ASN A 213 8.87 -11.47 -4.63
CA ASN A 213 9.09 -11.71 -3.19
C ASN A 213 10.51 -11.31 -2.74
N GLU A 214 10.95 -10.15 -3.22
CA GLU A 214 12.19 -9.48 -2.82
C GLU A 214 11.84 -8.15 -2.18
N PRO A 215 12.56 -7.72 -1.12
CA PRO A 215 12.32 -6.44 -0.46
C PRO A 215 12.90 -5.30 -1.29
N LEU A 216 12.14 -4.81 -2.29
CA LEU A 216 12.57 -3.78 -3.25
C LEU A 216 12.04 -2.39 -2.92
N VAL A 217 11.41 -2.24 -1.76
CA VAL A 217 11.00 -0.95 -1.18
C VAL A 217 11.49 -0.88 0.25
N ARG A 218 12.09 0.25 0.63
CA ARG A 218 12.42 0.56 2.02
C ARG A 218 11.38 1.50 2.58
N VAL A 219 10.62 1.02 3.56
CA VAL A 219 9.59 1.77 4.27
C VAL A 219 10.18 2.33 5.55
N ARG A 220 10.14 3.66 5.70
CA ARG A 220 10.64 4.36 6.87
C ARG A 220 9.61 4.31 8.00
N TRP A 221 9.93 3.59 9.05
CA TRP A 221 9.07 3.43 10.22
C TRP A 221 9.64 4.12 11.46
N GLN A 222 10.26 5.27 11.24
CA GLN A 222 10.91 6.08 12.27
C GLN A 222 9.91 7.06 12.87
N GLY A 223 9.72 7.00 14.19
CA GLY A 223 8.85 7.92 14.91
C GLY A 223 7.41 7.43 15.11
N GLN A 224 6.52 8.35 15.40
CA GLN A 224 5.09 8.04 15.53
C GLN A 224 4.42 8.13 14.16
N SER A 225 3.86 7.01 13.68
CA SER A 225 2.98 7.02 12.50
C SER A 225 1.95 8.13 12.63
N TYR A 226 1.65 8.83 11.54
CA TYR A 226 0.57 9.83 11.46
C TYR A 226 -0.76 9.33 12.05
N PHE A 227 -0.96 8.04 11.99
CA PHE A 227 -2.16 7.35 12.46
C PHE A 227 -2.10 6.91 13.93
N PHE A 228 -0.94 7.01 14.59
CA PHE A 228 -0.79 6.54 15.97
C PHE A 228 -1.66 7.34 16.94
N GLY A 229 -2.45 6.63 17.75
CA GLY A 229 -3.33 7.24 18.76
C GLY A 229 -4.69 7.71 18.23
N ARG A 230 -4.93 7.70 16.92
CA ARG A 230 -6.21 8.08 16.29
C ARG A 230 -7.19 6.91 16.23
N TRP A 231 -7.48 6.33 17.38
CA TRP A 231 -8.27 5.10 17.48
C TRP A 231 -9.70 5.21 16.93
N ALA A 232 -10.30 6.41 17.02
CA ALA A 232 -11.63 6.65 16.47
C ALA A 232 -11.62 6.59 14.94
N ASP A 233 -10.65 7.26 14.29
CA ASP A 233 -10.51 7.26 12.85
C ASP A 233 -10.18 5.85 12.32
N TYR A 234 -9.31 5.13 13.04
CA TYR A 234 -8.99 3.72 12.75
C TYR A 234 -10.24 2.82 12.77
N ALA A 235 -11.05 2.90 13.84
CA ALA A 235 -12.27 2.12 13.95
C ALA A 235 -13.30 2.48 12.86
N ALA A 236 -13.43 3.77 12.55
CA ALA A 236 -14.33 4.25 11.49
C ALA A 236 -13.92 3.72 10.11
N ALA A 237 -12.62 3.79 9.79
CA ALA A 237 -12.12 3.29 8.51
C ALA A 237 -12.30 1.78 8.35
N LEU A 238 -11.99 0.99 9.39
CA LEU A 238 -12.21 -0.45 9.34
C LEU A 238 -13.69 -0.82 9.27
N THR A 239 -14.56 -0.03 9.90
CA THR A 239 -16.02 -0.20 9.78
C THR A 239 -16.46 0.09 8.34
N TYR A 240 -15.94 1.14 7.74
CA TYR A 240 -16.18 1.46 6.33
C TYR A 240 -15.73 0.32 5.41
N LEU A 241 -14.49 -0.18 5.59
CA LEU A 241 -13.97 -1.31 4.80
C LEU A 241 -14.82 -2.57 4.95
N LEU A 242 -15.29 -2.88 6.16
CA LEU A 242 -16.14 -4.05 6.41
C LEU A 242 -17.47 -3.94 5.65
N HIS A 243 -18.03 -2.73 5.51
CA HIS A 243 -19.23 -2.50 4.70
C HIS A 243 -18.94 -2.54 3.20
N LYS A 244 -17.84 -1.94 2.77
CA LYS A 244 -17.45 -1.86 1.34
C LYS A 244 -17.07 -3.23 0.77
N HIS A 245 -16.49 -4.10 1.60
CA HIS A 245 -16.03 -5.44 1.23
C HIS A 245 -16.82 -6.53 1.99
N PRO A 246 -18.07 -6.84 1.59
CA PRO A 246 -18.93 -7.79 2.29
C PRO A 246 -18.34 -9.20 2.38
N GLN A 247 -17.36 -9.54 1.52
CA GLN A 247 -16.66 -10.83 1.52
C GLN A 247 -15.96 -11.15 2.86
N PHE A 248 -15.68 -10.14 3.69
CA PHE A 248 -15.21 -10.40 5.05
C PHE A 248 -16.22 -11.21 5.88
N ALA A 249 -17.51 -11.12 5.57
CA ALA A 249 -18.55 -11.87 6.26
C ALA A 249 -18.66 -13.35 5.81
N ASP A 250 -18.05 -13.70 4.69
CA ASP A 250 -18.06 -15.06 4.13
C ASP A 250 -17.04 -16.00 4.83
N ASP A 251 -16.12 -15.43 5.64
CA ASP A 251 -15.13 -16.17 6.42
C ASP A 251 -15.16 -15.70 7.89
N ASP A 252 -15.58 -16.56 8.78
CA ASP A 252 -15.71 -16.26 10.22
C ASP A 252 -14.40 -15.76 10.84
N ALA A 253 -13.25 -16.24 10.38
CA ALA A 253 -11.96 -15.82 10.90
C ALA A 253 -11.60 -14.40 10.42
N ALA A 254 -11.87 -14.09 9.16
CA ALA A 254 -11.68 -12.76 8.59
C ALA A 254 -12.63 -11.75 9.25
N HIS A 255 -13.90 -12.10 9.37
CA HIS A 255 -14.92 -11.26 10.02
C HIS A 255 -14.58 -10.99 11.49
N ALA A 256 -14.24 -12.04 12.26
CA ALA A 256 -13.82 -11.90 13.66
C ALA A 256 -12.55 -11.04 13.79
N ARG A 257 -11.61 -11.18 12.86
CA ARG A 257 -10.40 -10.34 12.80
C ARG A 257 -10.79 -8.86 12.64
N MET A 258 -11.60 -8.52 11.65
CA MET A 258 -12.06 -7.15 11.41
C MET A 258 -12.83 -6.58 12.60
N LEU A 259 -13.83 -7.30 13.10
CA LEU A 259 -14.62 -6.90 14.27
C LEU A 259 -13.75 -6.70 15.52
N SER A 260 -12.73 -7.53 15.73
CA SER A 260 -11.82 -7.38 16.88
C SER A 260 -10.94 -6.15 16.79
N GLN A 261 -10.52 -5.75 15.57
CA GLN A 261 -9.78 -4.53 15.32
C GLN A 261 -10.64 -3.28 15.53
N ILE A 262 -11.86 -3.29 14.98
CA ILE A 262 -12.87 -2.24 15.20
C ILE A 262 -13.12 -2.10 16.70
N ALA A 263 -13.40 -3.21 17.38
CA ALA A 263 -13.66 -3.23 18.83
C ALA A 263 -12.53 -2.60 19.63
N PHE A 264 -11.27 -2.95 19.32
CA PHE A 264 -10.12 -2.39 20.01
C PHE A 264 -9.96 -0.88 19.76
N GLY A 265 -10.17 -0.41 18.54
CA GLY A 265 -10.18 1.02 18.20
C GLY A 265 -11.27 1.78 18.95
N GLU A 266 -12.49 1.25 18.98
CA GLU A 266 -13.64 1.85 19.69
C GLU A 266 -13.42 1.95 21.21
N VAL A 267 -12.96 0.87 21.86
CA VAL A 267 -12.70 0.95 23.32
C VAL A 267 -11.54 1.88 23.63
N SER A 268 -10.54 1.95 22.75
CA SER A 268 -9.36 2.82 22.91
C SER A 268 -9.70 4.30 22.69
N SER A 269 -10.70 4.60 21.88
CA SER A 269 -11.23 5.97 21.68
C SER A 269 -12.32 6.36 22.69
N GLY A 270 -12.65 5.48 23.66
CA GLY A 270 -13.65 5.74 24.68
C GLY A 270 -15.06 5.26 24.33
N GLN A 271 -15.32 4.75 23.13
CA GLN A 271 -16.60 4.21 22.67
C GLN A 271 -16.86 2.79 23.23
N ARG A 272 -16.81 2.65 24.55
CA ARG A 272 -16.76 1.34 25.23
C ARG A 272 -17.96 0.44 24.99
N ARG A 273 -19.18 1.02 24.81
CA ARG A 273 -20.40 0.22 24.56
C ARG A 273 -20.34 -0.44 23.18
N ALA A 274 -19.99 0.34 22.17
CA ALA A 274 -19.84 -0.14 20.80
C ALA A 274 -18.72 -1.19 20.71
N GLY A 275 -17.54 -0.90 21.23
CA GLY A 275 -16.41 -1.82 21.18
C GLY A 275 -16.66 -3.15 21.91
N ARG A 276 -17.34 -3.13 23.06
CA ARG A 276 -17.74 -4.38 23.73
C ARG A 276 -18.76 -5.18 22.92
N ARG A 277 -19.65 -4.52 22.17
CA ARG A 277 -20.57 -5.21 21.27
C ARG A 277 -19.81 -5.91 20.15
N HIS A 278 -18.95 -5.20 19.44
CA HIS A 278 -18.14 -5.78 18.35
C HIS A 278 -17.17 -6.87 18.85
N ALA A 279 -16.58 -6.70 20.04
CA ALA A 279 -15.75 -7.75 20.65
C ALA A 279 -16.54 -9.04 20.91
N ARG A 280 -17.78 -8.94 21.43
CA ARG A 280 -18.64 -10.12 21.63
C ARG A 280 -19.05 -10.77 20.32
N GLN A 281 -19.35 -9.98 19.28
CA GLN A 281 -19.62 -10.50 17.94
C GLN A 281 -18.40 -11.24 17.37
N ALA A 282 -17.21 -10.67 17.49
CA ALA A 282 -15.98 -11.36 17.09
C ALA A 282 -15.75 -12.68 17.82
N LEU A 283 -16.03 -12.72 19.12
CA LEU A 283 -15.90 -13.95 19.93
C LEU A 283 -17.00 -14.98 19.65
N ALA A 284 -18.19 -14.55 19.26
CA ALA A 284 -19.25 -15.46 18.82
C ALA A 284 -18.87 -16.20 17.53
N LEU A 285 -18.20 -15.50 16.59
CA LEU A 285 -17.67 -16.10 15.36
C LEU A 285 -16.44 -16.97 15.66
N ARG A 286 -15.50 -16.46 16.46
CA ARG A 286 -14.24 -17.14 16.76
C ARG A 286 -13.79 -16.89 18.21
N PRO A 287 -14.08 -17.80 19.16
CA PRO A 287 -13.75 -17.62 20.59
C PRO A 287 -12.26 -17.46 20.88
N THR A 288 -11.39 -17.92 19.98
CA THR A 288 -9.93 -17.84 20.12
C THR A 288 -9.34 -16.49 19.71
N THR A 289 -10.15 -15.51 19.32
CA THR A 289 -9.68 -14.18 18.87
C THR A 289 -9.15 -13.36 20.05
N LEU A 290 -7.85 -13.45 20.30
CA LEU A 290 -7.18 -12.79 21.44
C LEU A 290 -7.46 -11.28 21.51
N ARG A 291 -7.40 -10.59 20.35
CA ARG A 291 -7.64 -9.13 20.28
C ARG A 291 -9.05 -8.77 20.78
N ALA A 292 -10.05 -9.60 20.54
CA ALA A 292 -11.40 -9.37 21.02
C ALA A 292 -11.49 -9.49 22.56
N TRP A 293 -10.78 -10.43 23.16
CA TRP A 293 -10.66 -10.53 24.63
C TRP A 293 -9.96 -9.31 25.22
N LEU A 294 -8.88 -8.85 24.58
CA LEU A 294 -8.18 -7.63 25.00
C LEU A 294 -9.08 -6.39 24.88
N ALA A 295 -9.86 -6.28 23.81
CA ALA A 295 -10.85 -5.21 23.65
C ALA A 295 -11.92 -5.24 24.76
N LEU A 296 -12.42 -6.43 25.13
CA LEU A 296 -13.34 -6.56 26.27
C LEU A 296 -12.69 -6.11 27.58
N ALA A 297 -11.45 -6.54 27.86
CA ALA A 297 -10.73 -6.17 29.07
C ALA A 297 -10.52 -4.65 29.18
N VAL A 298 -10.16 -3.99 28.07
CA VAL A 298 -10.04 -2.53 28.00
C VAL A 298 -11.43 -1.87 28.16
N GLY A 299 -12.45 -2.38 27.49
CA GLY A 299 -13.81 -1.88 27.58
C GLY A 299 -14.43 -2.00 28.98
N LEU A 300 -13.98 -2.99 29.77
CA LEU A 300 -14.35 -3.21 31.19
C LEU A 300 -13.42 -2.48 32.18
N ARG A 301 -12.41 -1.73 31.69
CA ARG A 301 -11.40 -1.03 32.48
C ARG A 301 -10.44 -1.93 33.28
N LEU A 302 -10.31 -3.18 32.91
CA LEU A 302 -9.36 -4.12 33.49
C LEU A 302 -7.93 -3.88 32.97
N LEU A 303 -7.82 -3.35 31.74
CA LEU A 303 -6.55 -2.97 31.10
C LEU A 303 -6.66 -1.58 30.50
N THR A 304 -5.52 -0.93 30.28
CA THR A 304 -5.43 0.31 29.49
C THR A 304 -5.00 -0.01 28.05
N PRO A 305 -5.45 0.78 27.05
CA PRO A 305 -4.99 0.59 25.66
C PRO A 305 -3.47 0.65 25.53
N GLY A 306 -2.83 1.59 26.25
CA GLY A 306 -1.38 1.76 26.24
C GLY A 306 -0.62 0.54 26.74
N ALA A 307 -1.09 -0.11 27.83
CA ALA A 307 -0.48 -1.34 28.33
C ALA A 307 -0.54 -2.47 27.29
N VAL A 308 -1.68 -2.63 26.61
CA VAL A 308 -1.85 -3.66 25.55
C VAL A 308 -0.90 -3.39 24.39
N VAL A 309 -0.83 -2.14 23.90
CA VAL A 309 0.08 -1.74 22.80
C VAL A 309 1.54 -1.97 23.19
N THR A 310 1.95 -1.59 24.40
CA THR A 310 3.33 -1.77 24.89
C THR A 310 3.74 -3.24 24.91
N VAL A 311 2.85 -4.11 25.39
CA VAL A 311 3.10 -5.56 25.42
C VAL A 311 3.18 -6.11 23.99
N ALA A 312 2.23 -5.76 23.12
CA ALA A 312 2.22 -6.26 21.73
C ALA A 312 3.50 -5.88 20.97
N ARG A 313 4.01 -4.65 21.15
CA ARG A 313 5.27 -4.18 20.54
C ARG A 313 6.47 -5.02 20.97
N ARG A 314 6.55 -5.44 22.25
CA ARG A 314 7.64 -6.30 22.73
C ARG A 314 7.69 -7.66 22.03
N PHE A 315 6.57 -8.11 21.51
CA PHE A 315 6.48 -9.37 20.73
C PHE A 315 6.52 -9.14 19.19
N GLY A 316 6.90 -7.94 18.72
CA GLY A 316 6.99 -7.62 17.31
C GLY A 316 5.64 -7.63 16.58
N LYS A 317 4.53 -7.56 17.31
CA LYS A 317 3.17 -7.56 16.74
C LYS A 317 2.61 -6.14 16.74
N GLY A 318 2.20 -5.67 15.55
CA GLY A 318 1.31 -4.52 15.44
C GLY A 318 -0.09 -4.88 16.01
N ILE A 319 -0.78 -3.89 16.56
CA ILE A 319 -2.19 -4.05 17.01
C ILE A 319 -3.09 -3.48 15.94
#